data_bc2654d83213f50f3b1f702b4dcd162c
#
_entry.id   bc2654d83213f50f3b1f702b4dcd162c
#
_cell.length_a   1.000
_cell.length_b   1.000
_cell.length_c   1.000
_cell.angle_alpha   90.00
_cell.angle_beta   90.00
_cell.angle_gamma   90.00
#
_symmetry.space_group_name_H-M   'P 1'
#
loop_
_entity.id
_entity.type
_entity.pdbx_description
1 polymer ?
#
loop_
_entity_poly.entity_id
_entity_poly.type
_entity_poly.pdbx_seq_one_letter_code
_entity_poly.pdbx_strand_id
1 'polypeptide(L)'
;MQDVIGDSFVVWESYHKDINLCDRFSAEQWSNIAGDIKSDTEWAEFVGRYVNSVQCWVLKKRATNLPIAFVYIFNEEGYWEKVSIHGGGWESPLMYYRGYILMLQHLLELGIKVRTYCNLSNRAAIRFDTSVGFVPYKYTDKEVFMWINAKRLKSSKLYKYFYH
;
A
#
# COMPACT_ATOMS: atom_id res chain seq x y z
N MET A 1 5.99 16.97 15.78
CA MET A 1 4.76 16.17 15.88
C MET A 1 4.52 15.49 14.54
N GLN A 2 4.44 14.18 14.52
CA GLN A 2 4.12 13.47 13.30
C GLN A 2 2.64 13.66 12.96
N ASP A 3 2.36 13.94 11.69
CA ASP A 3 0.99 14.01 11.22
C ASP A 3 0.35 12.62 11.28
N VAL A 4 -0.88 12.59 11.77
CA VAL A 4 -1.67 11.35 11.77
C VAL A 4 -2.17 11.09 10.34
N ILE A 5 -1.84 9.92 9.80
CA ILE A 5 -2.34 9.50 8.49
C ILE A 5 -3.61 8.70 8.73
N GLY A 6 -4.75 9.35 8.63
CA GLY A 6 -6.03 8.71 8.90
C GLY A 6 -7.20 9.68 8.93
N ASP A 7 -8.36 9.16 9.32
CA ASP A 7 -9.58 9.94 9.49
C ASP A 7 -10.36 9.42 10.73
N SER A 8 -11.65 9.67 10.80
CA SER A 8 -12.48 9.21 11.93
C SER A 8 -12.72 7.70 11.95
N PHE A 9 -12.45 6.99 10.86
CA PHE A 9 -12.74 5.56 10.71
C PHE A 9 -11.50 4.68 10.80
N VAL A 10 -10.38 5.13 10.25
CA VAL A 10 -9.15 4.35 10.11
C VAL A 10 -7.92 5.20 10.41
N VAL A 11 -6.84 4.56 10.83
CA VAL A 11 -5.55 5.20 11.06
C VAL A 11 -4.41 4.27 10.68
N TRP A 12 -3.39 4.84 10.04
CA TRP A 12 -2.14 4.16 9.75
C TRP A 12 -1.16 4.29 10.91
N GLU A 13 -0.56 3.19 11.29
CA GLU A 13 0.50 3.15 12.30
C GLU A 13 1.73 2.43 11.73
N SER A 14 2.92 2.85 12.18
CA SER A 14 4.16 2.17 11.81
C SER A 14 4.11 0.71 12.23
N TYR A 15 4.58 -0.17 11.36
CA TYR A 15 4.62 -1.61 11.64
C TYR A 15 5.52 -1.92 12.83
N HIS A 16 5.04 -2.79 13.71
CA HIS A 16 5.78 -3.36 14.82
C HIS A 16 5.92 -4.88 14.62
N LYS A 17 7.03 -5.44 15.05
CA LYS A 17 7.36 -6.87 14.88
C LYS A 17 6.31 -7.83 15.44
N ASP A 18 5.48 -7.35 16.37
CA ASP A 18 4.50 -8.18 17.07
C ASP A 18 3.22 -8.42 16.25
N ILE A 19 3.10 -7.80 15.07
CA ILE A 19 1.94 -7.99 14.21
C ILE A 19 2.23 -9.14 13.26
N ASN A 20 1.50 -10.22 13.43
CA ASN A 20 1.56 -11.38 12.55
C ASN A 20 0.73 -11.12 11.29
N LEU A 21 1.40 -10.82 10.18
CA LEU A 21 0.74 -10.50 8.91
C LEU A 21 0.47 -11.75 8.07
N CYS A 22 1.34 -12.76 8.14
CA CYS A 22 1.24 -13.93 7.27
C CYS A 22 -0.01 -14.77 7.54
N ASP A 23 -0.46 -14.84 8.79
CA ASP A 23 -1.67 -15.57 9.15
C ASP A 23 -2.95 -14.91 8.61
N ARG A 24 -2.86 -13.67 8.12
CA ARG A 24 -3.99 -12.92 7.58
C ARG A 24 -4.29 -13.21 6.13
N PHE A 25 -3.36 -13.89 5.44
CA PHE A 25 -3.46 -14.15 4.02
C PHE A 25 -3.23 -15.63 3.73
N SER A 26 -3.90 -16.15 2.70
CA SER A 26 -3.58 -17.47 2.14
C SER A 26 -2.20 -17.41 1.47
N ALA A 27 -1.59 -18.57 1.24
CA ALA A 27 -0.30 -18.65 0.55
C ALA A 27 -0.35 -17.98 -0.84
N GLU A 28 -1.45 -18.15 -1.56
CA GLU A 28 -1.65 -17.52 -2.87
C GLU A 28 -1.75 -15.99 -2.77
N GLN A 29 -2.55 -15.49 -1.83
CA GLN A 29 -2.67 -14.05 -1.60
C GLN A 29 -1.32 -13.45 -1.22
N TRP A 30 -0.60 -14.11 -0.32
CA TRP A 30 0.70 -13.62 0.15
C TRP A 30 1.72 -13.57 -0.98
N SER A 31 1.74 -14.59 -1.85
CA SER A 31 2.59 -14.63 -3.04
C SER A 31 2.32 -13.44 -3.98
N ASN A 32 1.06 -13.06 -4.14
CA ASN A 32 0.69 -11.91 -4.98
C ASN A 32 1.09 -10.57 -4.34
N ILE A 33 1.15 -10.48 -3.02
CA ILE A 33 1.43 -9.24 -2.30
C ILE A 33 2.94 -9.02 -2.12
N ALA A 34 3.65 -10.05 -1.70
CA ALA A 34 5.04 -9.95 -1.24
C ALA A 34 6.01 -10.85 -2.01
N GLY A 35 5.59 -11.38 -3.16
CA GLY A 35 6.44 -12.23 -4.00
C GLY A 35 6.86 -13.51 -3.29
N ASP A 36 8.16 -13.68 -3.09
CA ASP A 36 8.72 -14.91 -2.52
C ASP A 36 8.62 -15.01 -1.00
N ILE A 37 8.10 -14.00 -0.34
CA ILE A 37 7.95 -13.99 1.13
C ILE A 37 6.72 -14.81 1.49
N LYS A 38 6.93 -15.87 2.29
CA LYS A 38 5.89 -16.85 2.60
C LYS A 38 5.65 -17.04 4.11
N SER A 39 6.39 -16.33 4.96
CA SER A 39 6.25 -16.45 6.41
C SER A 39 6.56 -15.14 7.11
N ASP A 40 6.12 -15.00 8.35
CA ASP A 40 6.42 -13.84 9.18
C ASP A 40 7.92 -13.70 9.43
N THR A 41 8.62 -14.83 9.55
CA THR A 41 10.08 -14.84 9.69
C THR A 41 10.75 -14.24 8.46
N GLU A 42 10.35 -14.67 7.26
CA GLU A 42 10.87 -14.13 6.00
C GLU A 42 10.54 -12.64 5.86
N TRP A 43 9.34 -12.23 6.26
CA TRP A 43 8.93 -10.83 6.25
C TRP A 43 9.80 -9.99 7.18
N ALA A 44 10.02 -10.47 8.43
CA ALA A 44 10.86 -9.78 9.40
C ALA A 44 12.31 -9.66 8.92
N GLU A 45 12.84 -10.72 8.28
CA GLU A 45 14.17 -10.70 7.68
C GLU A 45 14.27 -9.70 6.53
N PHE A 46 13.24 -9.66 5.67
CA PHE A 46 13.16 -8.71 4.57
C PHE A 46 13.16 -7.27 5.07
N VAL A 47 12.30 -6.95 6.02
CA VAL A 47 12.25 -5.61 6.62
C VAL A 47 13.58 -5.27 7.29
N GLY A 48 14.19 -6.24 7.99
CA GLY A 48 15.48 -6.04 8.65
C GLY A 48 16.63 -5.77 7.68
N ARG A 49 16.64 -6.47 6.54
CA ARG A 49 17.67 -6.24 5.50
C ARG A 49 17.54 -4.88 4.82
N TYR A 50 16.31 -4.41 4.65
CA TYR A 50 16.02 -3.20 3.89
C TYR A 50 15.49 -2.06 4.78
N VAL A 51 15.85 -2.07 6.07
CA VAL A 51 15.35 -1.09 7.05
C VAL A 51 15.56 0.36 6.63
N ASN A 52 16.64 0.65 5.88
CA ASN A 52 16.90 1.98 5.36
C ASN A 52 16.20 2.28 4.02
N SER A 53 15.56 1.28 3.43
CA SER A 53 14.94 1.37 2.10
C SER A 53 13.46 1.07 2.10
N VAL A 54 12.90 0.59 3.21
CA VAL A 54 11.48 0.21 3.29
C VAL A 54 10.86 0.74 4.57
N GLN A 55 9.63 1.21 4.43
CA GLN A 55 8.75 1.52 5.57
C GLN A 55 7.53 0.62 5.47
N CYS A 56 7.08 0.09 6.59
CA CYS A 56 5.87 -0.70 6.66
C CYS A 56 4.87 -0.02 7.60
N TRP A 57 3.61 0.07 7.16
CA TRP A 57 2.53 0.68 7.91
C TRP A 57 1.35 -0.28 7.99
N VAL A 58 0.67 -0.29 9.11
CA VAL A 58 -0.52 -1.12 9.35
C VAL A 58 -1.72 -0.23 9.51
N LEU A 59 -2.80 -0.54 8.80
CA LEU A 59 -4.07 0.17 8.90
C LEU A 59 -4.93 -0.46 9.99
N LYS A 60 -5.39 0.35 10.91
CA LYS A 60 -6.28 -0.09 11.99
C LYS A 60 -7.64 0.59 11.90
N LYS A 61 -8.69 -0.15 12.24
CA LYS A 61 -10.01 0.42 12.49
C LYS A 61 -9.99 1.16 13.82
N ARG A 62 -10.45 2.41 13.84
CA ARG A 62 -10.52 3.16 15.10
C ARG A 62 -11.52 2.58 16.09
N ALA A 63 -12.65 2.04 15.60
CA ALA A 63 -13.69 1.49 16.46
C ALA A 63 -13.22 0.30 17.31
N THR A 64 -12.35 -0.54 16.76
CA THR A 64 -11.90 -1.79 17.40
C THR A 64 -10.41 -1.81 17.72
N ASN A 65 -9.65 -0.87 17.19
CA ASN A 65 -8.18 -0.84 17.25
C ASN A 65 -7.52 -2.10 16.65
N LEU A 66 -8.24 -2.84 15.79
CA LEU A 66 -7.73 -4.05 15.15
C LEU A 66 -7.12 -3.73 13.78
N PRO A 67 -6.01 -4.41 13.42
CA PRO A 67 -5.40 -4.24 12.10
C PRO A 67 -6.27 -4.89 11.03
N ILE A 68 -6.38 -4.24 9.86
CA ILE A 68 -7.20 -4.71 8.74
C ILE A 68 -6.44 -4.74 7.42
N ALA A 69 -5.29 -4.08 7.35
CA ALA A 69 -4.53 -3.98 6.11
C ALA A 69 -3.10 -3.54 6.41
N PHE A 70 -2.24 -3.62 5.40
CA PHE A 70 -0.90 -3.07 5.50
C PHE A 70 -0.47 -2.47 4.16
N VAL A 71 0.53 -1.60 4.21
CA VAL A 71 1.32 -1.18 3.04
C VAL A 71 2.80 -1.21 3.40
N TYR A 72 3.63 -1.47 2.39
CA TYR A 72 5.05 -1.23 2.50
C TYR A 72 5.47 -0.28 1.38
N ILE A 73 6.40 0.60 1.72
CA ILE A 73 6.83 1.70 0.86
C ILE A 73 8.34 1.60 0.72
N PHE A 74 8.81 1.43 -0.53
CA PHE A 74 10.24 1.41 -0.83
C PHE A 74 10.69 2.77 -1.34
N ASN A 75 11.84 3.24 -0.87
CA ASN A 75 12.50 4.34 -1.55
C ASN A 75 13.13 3.81 -2.86
N GLU A 76 13.03 4.59 -3.92
CA GLU A 76 13.69 4.28 -5.19
C GLU A 76 15.07 4.95 -5.22
N GLU A 77 16.08 4.23 -5.66
CA GLU A 77 17.44 4.77 -5.81
C GLU A 77 18.03 5.36 -4.52
N GLY A 78 17.53 4.96 -3.36
CA GLY A 78 17.97 5.47 -2.07
C GLY A 78 17.38 6.81 -1.64
N TYR A 79 16.46 7.38 -2.40
CA TYR A 79 15.83 8.69 -2.11
C TYR A 79 14.36 8.53 -1.77
N TRP A 80 13.93 9.17 -0.68
CA TRP A 80 12.52 9.11 -0.24
C TRP A 80 11.60 10.05 -1.02
N GLU A 81 12.13 10.85 -1.95
CA GLU A 81 11.35 11.66 -2.87
C GLU A 81 10.64 10.85 -3.96
N LYS A 82 11.09 9.60 -4.17
CA LYS A 82 10.48 8.66 -5.10
C LYS A 82 10.28 7.33 -4.40
N VAL A 83 9.06 6.85 -4.40
CA VAL A 83 8.72 5.60 -3.69
C VAL A 83 7.86 4.69 -4.56
N SER A 84 7.95 3.38 -4.28
CA SER A 84 6.99 2.39 -4.73
C SER A 84 6.16 1.95 -3.53
N ILE A 85 4.84 1.84 -3.70
CA ILE A 85 3.91 1.42 -2.67
C ILE A 85 3.23 0.11 -3.05
N HIS A 86 3.13 -0.78 -2.09
CA HIS A 86 2.45 -2.08 -2.23
C HIS A 86 1.69 -2.36 -0.95
N GLY A 87 0.62 -3.12 -1.05
CA GLY A 87 -0.12 -3.47 0.14
C GLY A 87 -1.24 -4.46 -0.11
N GLY A 88 -1.95 -4.77 0.94
CA GLY A 88 -3.10 -5.65 0.90
C GLY A 88 -3.96 -5.50 2.14
N GLY A 89 -5.22 -5.83 2.00
CA GLY A 89 -6.19 -5.87 3.09
C GLY A 89 -6.76 -7.27 3.25
N TRP A 90 -7.09 -7.63 4.48
CA TRP A 90 -7.69 -8.94 4.78
C TRP A 90 -9.09 -8.83 5.36
N GLU A 91 -9.54 -7.62 5.61
CA GLU A 91 -10.83 -7.36 6.21
C GLU A 91 -11.37 -6.04 5.67
N SER A 92 -12.69 -5.94 5.51
CA SER A 92 -13.36 -4.71 5.10
C SER A 92 -12.70 -3.98 3.91
N PRO A 93 -12.89 -4.44 2.66
CA PRO A 93 -12.25 -3.83 1.49
C PRO A 93 -12.45 -2.31 1.40
N LEU A 94 -13.64 -1.80 1.74
CA LEU A 94 -13.93 -0.37 1.68
C LEU A 94 -13.05 0.43 2.67
N MET A 95 -12.81 -0.11 3.87
CA MET A 95 -11.94 0.54 4.85
C MET A 95 -10.49 0.56 4.38
N TYR A 96 -10.04 -0.54 3.76
CA TYR A 96 -8.71 -0.59 3.16
C TYR A 96 -8.56 0.44 2.03
N TYR A 97 -9.54 0.51 1.14
CA TYR A 97 -9.51 1.47 0.02
C TYR A 97 -9.47 2.91 0.54
N ARG A 98 -10.26 3.21 1.55
CA ARG A 98 -10.26 4.51 2.22
C ARG A 98 -8.88 4.84 2.81
N GLY A 99 -8.31 3.91 3.54
CA GLY A 99 -6.97 4.08 4.13
C GLY A 99 -5.88 4.25 3.08
N TYR A 100 -5.95 3.48 2.01
CA TYR A 100 -4.98 3.56 0.92
C TYR A 100 -5.00 4.95 0.24
N ILE A 101 -6.19 5.49 0.00
CA ILE A 101 -6.36 6.84 -0.54
C ILE A 101 -5.73 7.89 0.40
N LEU A 102 -5.95 7.75 1.70
CA LEU A 102 -5.38 8.67 2.70
C LEU A 102 -3.84 8.60 2.71
N MET A 103 -3.26 7.42 2.58
CA MET A 103 -1.82 7.26 2.48
C MET A 103 -1.27 7.90 1.20
N LEU A 104 -1.90 7.66 0.06
CA LEU A 104 -1.51 8.27 -1.21
C LEU A 104 -1.59 9.80 -1.14
N GLN A 105 -2.68 10.32 -0.61
CA GLN A 105 -2.86 11.76 -0.45
C GLN A 105 -1.76 12.36 0.41
N HIS A 106 -1.44 11.72 1.53
CA HIS A 106 -0.36 12.16 2.42
C HIS A 106 0.99 12.23 1.68
N LEU A 107 1.36 11.16 0.98
CA LEU A 107 2.63 11.11 0.25
C LEU A 107 2.69 12.16 -0.86
N LEU A 108 1.61 12.31 -1.62
CA LEU A 108 1.55 13.29 -2.72
C LEU A 108 1.58 14.73 -2.22
N GLU A 109 0.96 15.02 -1.09
CA GLU A 109 1.01 16.36 -0.46
C GLU A 109 2.43 16.72 0.02
N LEU A 110 3.24 15.71 0.36
CA LEU A 110 4.64 15.92 0.69
C LEU A 110 5.54 16.11 -0.53
N GLY A 111 4.96 16.07 -1.74
CA GLY A 111 5.71 16.19 -2.99
C GLY A 111 6.43 14.92 -3.43
N ILE A 112 6.11 13.79 -2.80
CA ILE A 112 6.73 12.50 -3.12
C ILE A 112 6.12 11.96 -4.43
N LYS A 113 6.98 11.43 -5.30
CA LYS A 113 6.55 10.71 -6.50
C LYS A 113 6.24 9.27 -6.12
N VAL A 114 5.01 8.84 -6.42
CA VAL A 114 4.50 7.53 -6.00
C VAL A 114 4.28 6.65 -7.22
N ARG A 115 4.82 5.45 -7.16
CA ARG A 115 4.68 4.42 -8.18
C ARG A 115 4.23 3.11 -7.55
N THR A 116 3.76 2.21 -8.38
CA THR A 116 3.49 0.82 -8.00
C THR A 116 3.75 -0.09 -9.20
N TYR A 117 3.81 -1.37 -8.96
CA TYR A 117 3.82 -2.37 -10.03
C TYR A 117 3.03 -3.59 -9.58
N CYS A 118 2.44 -4.29 -10.53
CA CYS A 118 1.64 -5.49 -10.29
C CYS A 118 2.01 -6.56 -11.29
N ASN A 119 1.93 -7.82 -10.87
CA ASN A 119 1.96 -8.93 -11.82
C ASN A 119 0.76 -8.81 -12.77
N LEU A 120 0.97 -9.06 -14.06
CA LEU A 120 -0.12 -9.02 -15.05
C LEU A 120 -1.22 -10.02 -14.73
N SER A 121 -0.90 -11.10 -14.02
CA SER A 121 -1.88 -12.09 -13.55
C SER A 121 -2.72 -11.59 -12.38
N ASN A 122 -2.28 -10.57 -11.65
CA ASN A 122 -3.00 -10.02 -10.51
C ASN A 122 -3.97 -8.93 -10.95
N ARG A 123 -5.04 -9.35 -11.63
CA ARG A 123 -6.05 -8.43 -12.20
C ARG A 123 -6.78 -7.61 -11.14
N ALA A 124 -7.00 -8.19 -9.97
CA ALA A 124 -7.67 -7.49 -8.87
C ALA A 124 -6.85 -6.26 -8.40
N ALA A 125 -5.54 -6.42 -8.25
CA ALA A 125 -4.65 -5.32 -7.89
C ALA A 125 -4.61 -4.25 -8.98
N ILE A 126 -4.53 -4.66 -10.24
CA ILE A 126 -4.52 -3.73 -11.38
C ILE A 126 -5.81 -2.91 -11.42
N ARG A 127 -6.96 -3.55 -11.25
CA ARG A 127 -8.25 -2.86 -11.20
C ARG A 127 -8.35 -1.89 -10.03
N PHE A 128 -7.88 -2.32 -8.86
CA PHE A 128 -7.86 -1.47 -7.68
C PHE A 128 -6.98 -0.23 -7.90
N ASP A 129 -5.74 -0.43 -8.34
CA ASP A 129 -4.80 0.67 -8.57
C ASP A 129 -5.32 1.63 -9.65
N THR A 130 -5.91 1.11 -10.72
CA THR A 130 -6.57 1.93 -11.74
C THR A 130 -7.71 2.75 -11.13
N SER A 131 -8.50 2.14 -10.26
CA SER A 131 -9.66 2.80 -9.62
C SER A 131 -9.25 3.93 -8.66
N VAL A 132 -8.04 3.91 -8.11
CA VAL A 132 -7.52 5.01 -7.27
C VAL A 132 -6.74 6.05 -8.06
N GLY A 133 -6.52 5.83 -9.36
CA GLY A 133 -5.94 6.83 -10.24
C GLY A 133 -4.55 6.53 -10.79
N PHE A 134 -3.99 5.35 -10.52
CA PHE A 134 -2.74 4.94 -11.15
C PHE A 134 -2.94 4.70 -12.65
N VAL A 135 -1.93 5.03 -13.44
CA VAL A 135 -1.92 4.80 -14.88
C VAL A 135 -0.64 4.07 -15.28
N PRO A 136 -0.74 3.13 -16.25
CA PRO A 136 0.43 2.41 -16.73
C PRO A 136 1.40 3.33 -17.47
N TYR A 137 2.71 3.05 -17.32
CA TYR A 137 3.73 3.71 -18.12
C TYR A 137 4.76 2.72 -18.70
N LYS A 138 4.76 1.49 -18.21
CA LYS A 138 5.71 0.47 -18.67
C LYS A 138 5.11 -0.91 -18.45
N TYR A 139 5.32 -1.80 -19.42
CA TYR A 139 4.98 -3.21 -19.33
C TYR A 139 6.23 -4.05 -19.55
N THR A 140 6.35 -5.12 -18.77
CA THR A 140 7.24 -6.24 -19.06
C THR A 140 6.39 -7.45 -19.44
N ASP A 141 7.02 -8.59 -19.71
CA ASP A 141 6.28 -9.84 -19.97
C ASP A 141 5.52 -10.36 -18.74
N LYS A 142 5.88 -9.89 -17.54
CA LYS A 142 5.28 -10.33 -16.26
C LYS A 142 4.55 -9.27 -15.48
N GLU A 143 4.88 -7.98 -15.67
CA GLU A 143 4.46 -6.92 -14.78
C GLU A 143 4.00 -5.68 -15.54
N VAL A 144 3.13 -4.90 -14.90
CA VAL A 144 2.78 -3.54 -15.30
C VAL A 144 3.24 -2.56 -14.22
N PHE A 145 3.92 -1.50 -14.66
CA PHE A 145 4.39 -0.40 -13.81
C PHE A 145 3.47 0.79 -14.00
N MET A 146 3.04 1.38 -12.89
CA MET A 146 2.06 2.47 -12.88
C MET A 146 2.52 3.61 -11.99
N TRP A 147 2.06 4.83 -12.29
CA TRP A 147 2.34 6.02 -11.51
C TRP A 147 1.04 6.79 -11.23
N ILE A 148 1.11 7.69 -10.25
CA ILE A 148 -0.02 8.52 -9.86
C ILE A 148 0.47 9.92 -9.49
N ASN A 149 -0.40 10.92 -9.66
CA ASN A 149 -0.19 12.26 -9.11
C ASN A 149 -1.47 12.73 -8.41
N ALA A 150 -1.41 13.90 -7.78
CA ALA A 150 -2.54 14.44 -7.02
C ALA A 150 -3.79 14.64 -7.87
N LYS A 151 -3.62 15.12 -9.11
CA LYS A 151 -4.72 15.34 -10.04
C LYS A 151 -5.42 14.01 -10.38
N ARG A 152 -4.65 12.97 -10.67
CA ARG A 152 -5.19 11.65 -11.00
C ARG A 152 -5.90 11.01 -9.80
N LEU A 153 -5.33 11.15 -8.61
CA LEU A 153 -5.97 10.66 -7.39
C LEU A 153 -7.34 11.33 -7.21
N LYS A 154 -7.40 12.65 -7.24
CA LYS A 154 -8.64 13.41 -7.03
C LYS A 154 -9.69 13.20 -8.12
N SER A 155 -9.26 12.83 -9.32
CA SER A 155 -10.16 12.54 -10.45
C SER A 155 -10.59 11.06 -10.47
N SER A 156 -10.04 10.23 -9.60
CA SER A 156 -10.29 8.80 -9.61
C SER A 156 -11.70 8.45 -9.12
N LYS A 157 -12.17 7.29 -9.56
CA LYS A 157 -13.48 6.77 -9.20
C LYS A 157 -13.62 6.57 -7.68
N LEU A 158 -12.63 5.96 -7.04
CA LEU A 158 -12.68 5.69 -5.61
C LEU A 158 -12.55 6.95 -4.77
N TYR A 159 -11.70 7.90 -5.15
CA TYR A 159 -11.61 9.17 -4.44
C TYR A 159 -12.95 9.90 -4.44
N LYS A 160 -13.61 9.97 -5.59
CA LYS A 160 -14.93 10.62 -5.71
C LYS A 160 -16.00 9.89 -4.90
N TYR A 161 -15.90 8.59 -4.77
CA TYR A 161 -16.81 7.80 -3.94
C TYR A 161 -16.74 8.20 -2.46
N PHE A 162 -15.53 8.41 -1.94
CA PHE A 162 -15.32 8.74 -0.53
C PHE A 162 -15.37 10.24 -0.23
N TYR A 163 -14.95 11.10 -1.15
CA TYR A 163 -14.67 12.52 -0.90
C TYR A 163 -15.27 13.45 -1.97
N HIS A 164 -16.49 13.23 -2.36
CA HIS A 164 -17.17 14.13 -3.31
C HIS A 164 -17.79 15.36 -2.65
#